data_d68f39c6a2684f9c1085572b8766e2fb
#
_entry.id   d68f39c6a2684f9c1085572b8766e2fb
#
_cell.length_a   1.000
_cell.length_b   1.000
_cell.length_c   1.000
_cell.angle_alpha   90.00
_cell.angle_beta   90.00
_cell.angle_gamma   90.00
#
_symmetry.space_group_name_H-M   'P 1'
#
loop_
_entity.id
_entity.type
_entity.pdbx_description
1 polymer ?
#
loop_
_entity_poly.entity_id
_entity_poly.type
_entity_poly.pdbx_seq_one_letter_code
_entity_poly.pdbx_strand_id
1 'polypeptide(L)'
;SLSIAHFNDFVKKVEKAKKLKGFRFLHVMTPCVPGWRSDPSMTVEIARLAVETGMWTLYELDEGSARTTYKPQTMLPVTDYLKLQGRFRHMENDDIAKLQEWLCAKWYMHYGNDIEQPVCAVFEKVKRVRHPHEEQLHFI
;
A
#
# COMPACT_ATOMS: atom_id res chain seq x y z
N SER A 1 -8.26 7.20 -0.17
CA SER A 1 -8.26 5.73 -0.05
C SER A 1 -8.55 5.30 1.39
N LEU A 2 -9.17 4.15 1.56
CA LEU A 2 -9.60 3.57 2.85
C LEU A 2 -9.29 2.08 2.88
N SER A 3 -9.23 1.48 4.09
CA SER A 3 -9.11 0.04 4.29
C SER A 3 -10.02 -0.40 5.44
N ILE A 4 -10.70 -1.53 5.27
CA ILE A 4 -11.56 -2.13 6.31
C ILE A 4 -10.77 -2.51 7.57
N ALA A 5 -9.46 -2.71 7.46
CA ALA A 5 -8.59 -3.04 8.59
C ALA A 5 -8.16 -1.82 9.42
N HIS A 6 -8.39 -0.59 8.93
CA HIS A 6 -7.98 0.66 9.59
C HIS A 6 -9.21 1.48 9.98
N PHE A 7 -10.00 0.94 10.88
CA PHE A 7 -11.33 1.45 11.23
C PHE A 7 -11.35 2.93 11.65
N ASN A 8 -10.40 3.37 12.47
CA ASN A 8 -10.34 4.75 12.93
C ASN A 8 -10.08 5.75 11.77
N ASP A 9 -9.17 5.40 10.86
CA ASP A 9 -8.90 6.20 9.64
C ASP A 9 -10.12 6.19 8.73
N PHE A 10 -10.76 5.04 8.57
CA PHE A 10 -11.97 4.85 7.76
C PHE A 10 -13.10 5.78 8.24
N VAL A 11 -13.45 5.71 9.51
CA VAL A 11 -14.55 6.52 10.09
C VAL A 11 -14.27 8.02 9.96
N LYS A 12 -13.06 8.47 10.31
CA LYS A 12 -12.66 9.88 10.20
C LYS A 12 -12.83 10.41 8.77
N LYS A 13 -12.42 9.65 7.76
CA LYS A 13 -12.55 10.04 6.35
C LYS A 13 -14.01 10.08 5.88
N VAL A 14 -14.83 9.11 6.29
CA VAL A 14 -16.26 9.12 5.96
C VAL A 14 -16.97 10.30 6.61
N GLU A 15 -16.68 10.57 7.88
CA GLU A 15 -17.27 11.72 8.59
C GLU A 15 -16.83 13.05 7.98
N LYS A 16 -15.56 13.19 7.57
CA LYS A 16 -15.07 14.35 6.84
C LYS A 16 -15.80 14.50 5.51
N ALA A 17 -15.89 13.42 4.72
CA ALA A 17 -16.56 13.42 3.42
C ALA A 17 -18.04 13.82 3.52
N LYS A 18 -18.75 13.44 4.59
CA LYS A 18 -20.13 13.85 4.81
C LYS A 18 -20.32 15.36 4.97
N LYS A 19 -19.31 16.05 5.49
CA LYS A 19 -19.38 17.51 5.75
C LYS A 19 -19.02 18.35 4.52
N LEU A 20 -18.34 17.76 3.53
CA LEU A 20 -17.96 18.47 2.31
C LEU A 20 -19.16 18.62 1.37
N LYS A 21 -19.21 19.72 0.61
CA LYS A 21 -20.16 19.93 -0.48
C LYS A 21 -19.53 19.51 -1.81
N GLY A 22 -20.35 19.04 -2.75
CA GLY A 22 -19.88 18.65 -4.07
C GLY A 22 -19.50 17.18 -4.20
N PHE A 23 -18.72 16.83 -5.21
CA PHE A 23 -18.32 15.45 -5.51
C PHE A 23 -17.33 14.91 -4.47
N ARG A 24 -17.55 13.68 -4.06
CA ARG A 24 -16.66 12.96 -3.14
C ARG A 24 -16.45 11.53 -3.64
N PHE A 25 -15.21 11.08 -3.64
CA PHE A 25 -14.84 9.71 -4.04
C PHE A 25 -14.14 8.98 -2.90
N LEU A 26 -14.69 7.84 -2.49
CA LEU A 26 -14.14 6.97 -1.45
C LEU A 26 -13.69 5.66 -2.08
N HIS A 27 -12.39 5.43 -2.16
CA HIS A 27 -11.80 4.21 -2.69
C HIS A 27 -11.45 3.27 -1.54
N VAL A 28 -12.24 2.20 -1.39
CA VAL A 28 -12.16 1.27 -0.26
C VAL A 28 -11.47 -0.03 -0.64
N MET A 29 -10.40 -0.37 0.07
CA MET A 29 -9.75 -1.68 -0.01
C MET A 29 -10.60 -2.71 0.74
N THR A 30 -11.19 -3.63 0.00
CA THR A 30 -11.98 -4.75 0.52
C THR A 30 -11.59 -6.02 -0.21
N PRO A 31 -10.99 -7.03 0.45
CA PRO A 31 -10.67 -8.30 -0.18
C PRO A 31 -11.90 -9.03 -0.70
N CYS A 32 -11.81 -9.56 -1.92
CA CYS A 32 -12.84 -10.38 -2.53
C CYS A 32 -12.51 -11.86 -2.36
N VAL A 33 -13.11 -12.53 -1.40
CA VAL A 33 -12.81 -13.92 -1.02
C VAL A 33 -12.77 -14.88 -2.22
N PRO A 34 -13.83 -15.00 -3.07
CA PRO A 34 -13.79 -15.91 -4.22
C PRO A 34 -12.80 -15.44 -5.30
N GLY A 35 -12.76 -14.14 -5.61
CA GLY A 35 -11.88 -13.61 -6.66
C GLY A 35 -10.39 -13.69 -6.29
N TRP A 36 -10.07 -13.55 -5.02
CA TRP A 36 -8.69 -13.62 -4.54
C TRP A 36 -8.29 -15.03 -4.08
N ARG A 37 -9.23 -15.95 -4.03
CA ARG A 37 -9.04 -17.33 -3.57
C ARG A 37 -8.39 -17.35 -2.19
N SER A 38 -8.96 -16.59 -1.27
CA SER A 38 -8.49 -16.44 0.11
C SER A 38 -9.47 -17.08 1.10
N ASP A 39 -8.99 -17.36 2.31
CA ASP A 39 -9.84 -17.79 3.41
C ASP A 39 -10.69 -16.61 3.88
N PRO A 40 -12.03 -16.77 4.05
CA PRO A 40 -12.92 -15.72 4.56
C PRO A 40 -12.48 -15.15 5.92
N SER A 41 -11.94 -15.97 6.82
CA SER A 41 -11.45 -15.55 8.14
C SER A 41 -10.26 -14.59 8.05
N MET A 42 -9.52 -14.59 6.94
CA MET A 42 -8.33 -13.76 6.71
C MET A 42 -8.64 -12.41 6.05
N THR A 43 -9.90 -12.08 5.81
CA THR A 43 -10.30 -10.88 5.06
C THR A 43 -9.73 -9.60 5.67
N VAL A 44 -9.87 -9.40 6.98
CA VAL A 44 -9.35 -8.21 7.67
C VAL A 44 -7.82 -8.22 7.70
N GLU A 45 -7.23 -9.39 7.93
CA GLU A 45 -5.76 -9.55 7.95
C GLU A 45 -5.14 -9.23 6.58
N ILE A 46 -5.73 -9.70 5.48
CA ILE A 46 -5.28 -9.37 4.12
C ILE A 46 -5.38 -7.85 3.87
N ALA A 47 -6.46 -7.22 4.31
CA ALA A 47 -6.62 -5.77 4.19
C ALA A 47 -5.59 -4.99 5.02
N ARG A 48 -5.20 -5.50 6.21
CA ARG A 48 -4.14 -4.95 7.06
C ARG A 48 -2.78 -5.10 6.39
N LEU A 49 -2.44 -6.29 5.95
CA LEU A 49 -1.18 -6.58 5.26
C LEU A 49 -1.03 -5.77 3.96
N ALA A 50 -2.12 -5.50 3.23
CA ALA A 50 -2.05 -4.63 2.06
C ALA A 50 -1.46 -3.25 2.41
N VAL A 51 -1.81 -2.70 3.56
CA VAL A 51 -1.29 -1.40 4.01
C VAL A 51 0.14 -1.53 4.54
N GLU A 52 0.40 -2.51 5.38
CA GLU A 52 1.69 -2.69 6.05
C GLU A 52 2.83 -3.15 5.11
N THR A 53 2.49 -3.75 3.98
CA THR A 53 3.46 -4.10 2.92
C THR A 53 3.61 -3.00 1.86
N GLY A 54 2.89 -1.88 1.96
CA GLY A 54 2.92 -0.80 0.98
C GLY A 54 2.12 -1.04 -0.29
N MET A 55 1.43 -2.19 -0.42
CA MET A 55 0.54 -2.47 -1.55
C MET A 55 -0.62 -1.48 -1.63
N TRP A 56 -1.09 -1.01 -0.47
CA TRP A 56 -2.17 -0.04 -0.36
C TRP A 56 -1.79 1.11 0.57
N THR A 57 -1.73 2.33 0.05
CA THR A 57 -1.43 3.52 0.84
C THR A 57 -2.72 4.20 1.28
N LEU A 58 -2.82 4.59 2.55
CA LEU A 58 -3.94 5.35 3.07
C LEU A 58 -3.66 6.86 2.98
N TYR A 59 -4.40 7.53 2.11
CA TYR A 59 -4.23 8.97 1.85
C TYR A 59 -5.57 9.66 1.60
N GLU A 60 -5.57 10.98 1.72
CA GLU A 60 -6.62 11.89 1.25
C GLU A 60 -6.05 12.80 0.15
N LEU A 61 -6.90 13.12 -0.82
CA LEU A 61 -6.68 14.19 -1.78
C LEU A 61 -7.75 15.25 -1.54
N ASP A 62 -7.34 16.45 -1.18
CA ASP A 62 -8.22 17.56 -0.85
C ASP A 62 -7.70 18.82 -1.54
N GLU A 63 -8.52 19.44 -2.40
CA GLU A 63 -8.16 20.63 -3.18
C GLU A 63 -6.82 20.52 -3.94
N GLY A 64 -6.55 19.34 -4.51
CA GLY A 64 -5.31 19.05 -5.25
C GLY A 64 -4.11 18.72 -4.37
N SER A 65 -4.24 18.77 -3.04
CA SER A 65 -3.17 18.41 -2.10
C SER A 65 -3.35 16.98 -1.57
N ALA A 66 -2.32 16.14 -1.75
CA ALA A 66 -2.30 14.77 -1.25
C ALA A 66 -1.66 14.69 0.15
N ARG A 67 -2.31 13.99 1.07
CA ARG A 67 -1.81 13.78 2.42
C ARG A 67 -1.99 12.31 2.85
N THR A 68 -0.89 11.66 3.24
CA THR A 68 -0.94 10.34 3.88
C THR A 68 -1.59 10.44 5.26
N THR A 69 -2.58 9.58 5.52
CA THR A 69 -3.39 9.62 6.77
C THR A 69 -3.00 8.56 7.77
N TYR A 70 -2.36 7.50 7.31
CA TYR A 70 -1.84 6.44 8.14
C TYR A 70 -0.43 6.04 7.67
N LYS A 71 0.49 5.94 8.63
CA LYS A 71 1.88 5.56 8.40
C LYS A 71 2.16 4.30 9.23
N PRO A 72 2.39 3.13 8.60
CA PRO A 72 2.82 1.94 9.34
C PRO A 72 4.16 2.19 10.05
N GLN A 73 4.37 1.57 11.20
CA GLN A 73 5.63 1.71 11.94
C GLN A 73 6.79 1.01 11.24
N THR A 74 6.51 -0.13 10.63
CA THR A 74 7.49 -0.96 9.93
C THR A 74 6.87 -1.50 8.66
N MET A 75 7.65 -1.56 7.57
CA MET A 75 7.24 -2.24 6.36
C MET A 75 7.38 -3.75 6.52
N LEU A 76 6.30 -4.50 6.27
CA LEU A 76 6.32 -5.95 6.23
C LEU A 76 6.69 -6.47 4.84
N PRO A 77 7.25 -7.71 4.74
CA PRO A 77 7.51 -8.35 3.45
C PRO A 77 6.24 -8.52 2.62
N VAL A 78 6.30 -8.22 1.33
CA VAL A 78 5.14 -8.40 0.43
C VAL A 78 4.68 -9.86 0.35
N THR A 79 5.57 -10.81 0.59
CA THR A 79 5.26 -12.25 0.66
C THR A 79 4.17 -12.56 1.68
N ASP A 80 4.10 -11.81 2.79
CA ASP A 80 3.08 -12.02 3.82
C ASP A 80 1.67 -11.68 3.31
N TYR A 81 1.56 -10.67 2.46
CA TYR A 81 0.31 -10.34 1.77
C TYR A 81 -0.02 -11.32 0.66
N LEU A 82 0.96 -11.72 -0.16
CA LEU A 82 0.74 -12.56 -1.34
C LEU A 82 0.35 -13.99 -0.98
N LYS A 83 1.01 -14.60 0.01
CA LYS A 83 0.81 -16.00 0.41
C LYS A 83 -0.62 -16.34 0.86
N LEU A 84 -1.38 -15.34 1.35
CA LEU A 84 -2.76 -15.53 1.79
C LEU A 84 -3.77 -15.54 0.63
N GLN A 85 -3.31 -15.39 -0.62
CA GLN A 85 -4.17 -15.19 -1.78
C GLN A 85 -3.80 -16.13 -2.91
N GLY A 86 -4.69 -17.07 -3.22
CA GLY A 86 -4.45 -18.07 -4.26
C GLY A 86 -4.28 -17.47 -5.67
N ARG A 87 -4.72 -16.22 -5.90
CA ARG A 87 -4.53 -15.53 -7.19
C ARG A 87 -3.06 -15.26 -7.54
N PHE A 88 -2.17 -15.25 -6.54
CA PHE A 88 -0.74 -14.98 -6.72
C PHE A 88 0.13 -16.24 -6.77
N ARG A 89 -0.45 -17.43 -6.77
CA ARG A 89 0.29 -18.71 -6.77
C ARG A 89 1.23 -18.92 -7.96
N HIS A 90 1.01 -18.17 -9.05
CA HIS A 90 1.81 -18.25 -10.27
C HIS A 90 3.05 -17.33 -10.25
N MET A 91 3.18 -16.47 -9.23
CA MET A 91 4.33 -15.57 -9.14
C MET A 91 5.60 -16.33 -8.75
N GLU A 92 6.64 -16.14 -9.53
CA GLU A 92 7.97 -16.66 -9.26
C GLU A 92 8.74 -15.76 -8.28
N ASN A 93 9.80 -16.31 -7.67
CA ASN A 93 10.60 -15.57 -6.67
C ASN A 93 11.17 -14.28 -7.24
N ASP A 94 11.58 -14.26 -8.50
CA ASP A 94 12.11 -13.06 -9.17
C ASP A 94 11.06 -11.96 -9.33
N ASP A 95 9.81 -12.33 -9.61
CA ASP A 95 8.70 -11.36 -9.72
C ASP A 95 8.36 -10.77 -8.35
N ILE A 96 8.39 -11.61 -7.32
CA ILE A 96 8.16 -11.18 -5.93
C ILE A 96 9.28 -10.24 -5.48
N ALA A 97 10.54 -10.54 -5.84
CA ALA A 97 11.68 -9.67 -5.51
C ALA A 97 11.56 -8.30 -6.19
N LYS A 98 11.23 -8.25 -7.49
CA LYS A 98 11.00 -7.00 -8.23
C LYS A 98 9.82 -6.20 -7.65
N LEU A 99 8.74 -6.88 -7.27
CA LEU A 99 7.60 -6.23 -6.62
C LEU A 99 8.02 -5.63 -5.27
N GLN A 100 8.79 -6.36 -4.46
CA GLN A 100 9.29 -5.86 -3.17
C GLN A 100 10.17 -4.62 -3.36
N GLU A 101 11.07 -4.64 -4.35
CA GLU A 101 11.93 -3.50 -4.68
C GLU A 101 11.10 -2.27 -5.07
N TRP A 102 10.11 -2.43 -5.95
CA TRP A 102 9.20 -1.36 -6.33
C TRP A 102 8.42 -0.81 -5.12
N LEU A 103 7.95 -1.69 -4.24
CA LEU A 103 7.24 -1.29 -3.02
C LEU A 103 8.15 -0.52 -2.06
N CYS A 104 9.43 -0.90 -1.94
CA CYS A 104 10.39 -0.16 -1.15
C CYS A 104 10.60 1.26 -1.70
N ALA A 105 10.77 1.42 -3.02
CA ALA A 105 10.89 2.73 -3.64
C ALA A 105 9.63 3.59 -3.42
N LYS A 106 8.46 3.01 -3.63
CA LYS A 106 7.16 3.66 -3.35
C LYS A 106 7.03 4.07 -1.87
N TRP A 107 7.47 3.22 -0.96
CA TRP A 107 7.44 3.49 0.47
C TRP A 107 8.26 4.71 0.84
N TYR A 108 9.48 4.84 0.30
CA TYR A 108 10.32 6.01 0.52
C TYR A 108 9.68 7.30 0.00
N MET A 109 9.01 7.26 -1.15
CA MET A 109 8.31 8.42 -1.71
C MET A 109 7.16 8.89 -0.81
N HIS A 110 6.42 7.96 -0.17
CA HIS A 110 5.25 8.31 0.64
C HIS A 110 5.56 8.60 2.11
N TYR A 111 6.59 7.96 2.67
CA TYR A 111 6.84 7.96 4.11
C TYR A 111 8.21 8.53 4.50
N GLY A 112 9.09 8.76 3.53
CA GLY A 112 10.46 9.22 3.79
C GLY A 112 11.33 8.16 4.46
N ASN A 113 12.49 8.60 4.99
CA ASN A 113 13.48 7.71 5.62
C ASN A 113 13.24 7.48 7.13
N ASP A 114 12.21 8.06 7.70
CA ASP A 114 11.96 8.09 9.16
C ASP A 114 11.46 6.76 9.74
N ILE A 115 11.30 5.73 8.89
CA ILE A 115 10.78 4.43 9.31
C ILE A 115 11.86 3.37 9.13
N GLU A 116 12.09 2.58 10.16
CA GLU A 116 12.90 1.37 10.05
C GLU A 116 12.34 0.43 8.97
N GLN A 117 13.18 0.07 8.02
CA GLN A 117 12.81 -0.75 6.87
C GLN A 117 13.71 -1.98 6.76
N PRO A 118 13.59 -2.94 7.68
CA PRO A 118 14.44 -4.14 7.67
C PRO A 118 14.33 -4.92 6.36
N VAL A 119 13.15 -4.86 5.71
CA VAL A 119 12.90 -5.53 4.43
C VAL A 119 13.59 -4.84 3.26
N CYS A 120 13.74 -3.50 3.30
CA CYS A 120 14.36 -2.73 2.23
C CYS A 120 15.89 -2.62 2.37
N ALA A 121 16.44 -2.90 3.54
CA ALA A 121 17.90 -2.82 3.82
C ALA A 121 18.71 -3.78 2.93
N VAL A 122 18.13 -4.90 2.52
CA VAL A 122 18.74 -5.84 1.59
C VAL A 122 18.91 -5.22 0.20
N PHE A 123 18.05 -4.27 -0.17
CA PHE A 123 18.02 -3.59 -1.47
C PHE A 123 18.81 -2.28 -1.51
N GLU A 124 19.25 -1.73 -0.37
CA GLU A 124 20.07 -0.51 -0.35
C GLU A 124 21.40 -0.65 -1.10
N LYS A 125 21.92 -1.87 -1.21
CA LYS A 125 23.11 -2.14 -2.05
C LYS A 125 22.85 -1.93 -3.54
N VAL A 126 21.59 -1.94 -3.99
CA VAL A 126 21.17 -1.75 -5.40
C VAL A 126 20.94 -0.28 -5.73
N LYS A 127 20.75 0.60 -4.76
CA LYS A 127 20.59 2.08 -4.96
C LYS A 127 21.77 2.78 -5.65
N ARG A 128 22.90 2.09 -5.89
CA ARG A 128 24.01 2.65 -6.68
C ARG A 128 23.85 2.53 -8.20
N VAL A 129 22.82 1.85 -8.66
CA VAL A 129 22.46 1.82 -10.09
C VAL A 129 21.42 2.92 -10.33
N ARG A 130 21.88 4.05 -10.88
CA ARG A 130 21.02 5.18 -11.30
C ARG A 130 19.88 4.67 -12.16
N HIS A 131 18.63 4.88 -11.75
CA HIS A 131 17.49 4.74 -12.62
C HIS A 131 17.48 5.90 -13.63
N PRO A 132 17.51 5.62 -14.96
CA PRO A 132 17.51 6.65 -15.99
C PRO A 132 16.14 7.28 -16.28
N HIS A 133 15.14 7.11 -15.44
CA HIS A 133 13.76 7.56 -15.70
C HIS A 133 13.15 8.40 -14.55
N GLU A 134 13.93 9.24 -13.89
CA GLU A 134 13.38 10.20 -12.90
C GLU A 134 12.58 11.37 -13.53
N GLU A 135 12.51 11.47 -14.86
CA GLU A 135 11.90 12.63 -15.53
C GLU A 135 10.46 12.45 -16.04
N GLN A 136 9.78 11.32 -15.79
CA GLN A 136 8.45 11.09 -16.40
C GLN A 136 7.34 10.60 -15.46
N LEU A 137 7.40 10.88 -14.16
CA LEU A 137 6.23 10.68 -13.30
C LEU A 137 5.48 11.99 -13.09
N HIS A 138 4.92 12.55 -14.17
CA HIS A 138 3.79 13.44 -14.06
C HIS A 138 2.55 12.60 -13.76
N PHE A 139 1.98 12.83 -12.60
CA PHE A 139 0.74 12.23 -12.16
C PHE A 139 -0.41 12.57 -13.11
N ILE A 140 -1.10 11.53 -13.60
CA ILE A 140 -2.50 11.58 -13.99
C ILE A 140 -3.31 10.99 -12.86
#